data_89d7f568ef5bd6a68d08aed955da435b
#
_entry.id   89d7f568ef5bd6a68d08aed955da435b
#
_cell.length_a   1.000
_cell.length_b   1.000
_cell.length_c   1.000
_cell.angle_alpha   90.00
_cell.angle_beta   90.00
_cell.angle_gamma   90.00
#
_symmetry.space_group_name_H-M   'P 1'
#
loop_
_entity.id
_entity.type
_entity.pdbx_description
1 polymer ?
#
loop_
_entity_poly.entity_id
_entity_poly.type
_entity_poly.pdbx_seq_one_letter_code
_entity_poly.pdbx_strand_id
1 'polypeptide(L)'
;MLHTIDTGLSPELLERALTHRSYAYENGGLPTNERLEFLGDAVLDLIVTDTLFRQYPDLPEGQLAKLRAAVVNMRALADVARELRLGSYVRLGRGEEGTGGRDKSSILADTLEAVIGAVYFECGLAAASTLVHRLFDPVINRSAGLGAGLDWKTSLQELTASGFLGVPEYHVEESGPDHQKYFRASVRVGGRTYGSGAGRSKKEAEQQAAEAAWKAISNGHDPAAPASAVPGGAPAVPGGAPAAPGGNSAAVGRGSSGSSGTGEPGGPAIAATPGDEPAGD
;
A
#
# COMPACT_ATOMS: atom_id res chain seq x y z
N MET A 1 4.31 21.11 1.25
CA MET A 1 5.37 20.10 1.15
C MET A 1 6.05 19.85 2.50
N LEU A 2 6.70 20.84 3.14
CA LEU A 2 7.47 20.61 4.39
C LEU A 2 6.63 19.98 5.51
N HIS A 3 5.36 20.35 5.70
CA HIS A 3 4.45 19.70 6.64
C HIS A 3 4.07 18.26 6.26
N THR A 4 4.31 17.86 5.01
CA THR A 4 4.06 16.49 4.53
C THR A 4 5.30 15.61 4.68
N ILE A 5 6.48 16.24 4.73
CA ILE A 5 7.80 15.62 4.91
C ILE A 5 8.38 16.10 6.25
N ASP A 6 7.58 16.13 7.31
CA ASP A 6 8.06 16.42 8.67
C ASP A 6 8.74 15.17 9.25
N THR A 7 9.93 14.90 8.71
CA THR A 7 10.72 13.70 9.03
C THR A 7 11.94 14.01 9.89
N GLY A 8 12.14 15.28 10.30
CA GLY A 8 13.36 15.67 11.01
C GLY A 8 14.62 15.79 10.12
N LEU A 9 14.43 15.84 8.80
CA LEU A 9 15.51 15.93 7.81
C LEU A 9 16.21 17.29 7.91
N SER A 10 17.55 17.30 7.93
CA SER A 10 18.33 18.53 7.91
C SER A 10 18.13 19.34 6.63
N PRO A 11 18.17 20.68 6.72
CA PRO A 11 18.04 21.55 5.55
C PRO A 11 19.07 21.25 4.47
N GLU A 12 20.29 20.93 4.85
CA GLU A 12 21.41 20.64 3.96
C GLU A 12 21.17 19.37 3.13
N LEU A 13 20.67 18.31 3.78
CA LEU A 13 20.41 17.06 3.09
C LEU A 13 19.16 17.16 2.20
N LEU A 14 18.15 17.89 2.64
CA LEU A 14 16.97 18.20 1.82
C LEU A 14 17.37 19.02 0.58
N GLU A 15 18.19 20.05 0.75
CA GLU A 15 18.70 20.85 -0.37
C GLU A 15 19.44 19.99 -1.39
N ARG A 16 20.27 19.06 -0.91
CA ARG A 16 20.97 18.10 -1.77
C ARG A 16 20.00 17.17 -2.50
N ALA A 17 19.01 16.62 -1.83
CA ALA A 17 17.99 15.76 -2.45
C ALA A 17 17.21 16.49 -3.55
N LEU A 18 17.06 17.80 -3.44
CA LEU A 18 16.40 18.67 -4.42
C LEU A 18 17.34 19.23 -5.50
N THR A 19 18.65 18.95 -5.46
CA THR A 19 19.65 19.50 -6.38
C THR A 19 19.90 18.57 -7.56
N HIS A 20 19.31 18.89 -8.71
CA HIS A 20 19.55 18.17 -9.95
C HIS A 20 20.94 18.49 -10.53
N ARG A 21 21.54 17.53 -11.23
CA ARG A 21 22.87 17.67 -11.84
C ARG A 21 23.05 18.90 -12.73
N SER A 22 22.00 19.34 -13.43
CA SER A 22 22.06 20.54 -14.29
C SER A 22 22.32 21.80 -13.49
N TYR A 23 21.70 21.93 -12.30
CA TYR A 23 21.96 23.02 -11.38
C TYR A 23 23.36 22.97 -10.81
N ALA A 24 23.79 21.81 -10.36
CA ALA A 24 25.12 21.61 -9.82
C ALA A 24 26.21 22.00 -10.82
N TYR A 25 26.05 21.62 -12.07
CA TYR A 25 26.99 21.97 -13.16
C TYR A 25 27.13 23.49 -13.34
N GLU A 26 26.02 24.23 -13.34
CA GLU A 26 26.01 25.69 -13.50
C GLU A 26 26.50 26.44 -12.24
N ASN A 27 26.57 25.77 -11.09
CA ASN A 27 26.91 26.38 -9.77
C ASN A 27 28.16 25.78 -9.12
N GLY A 28 29.18 25.49 -9.93
CA GLY A 28 30.49 25.12 -9.42
C GLY A 28 30.67 23.68 -8.95
N GLY A 29 29.81 22.78 -9.42
CA GLY A 29 29.95 21.33 -9.12
C GLY A 29 29.44 20.95 -7.74
N LEU A 30 28.32 21.50 -7.32
CA LEU A 30 27.68 21.14 -6.05
C LEU A 30 27.34 19.65 -5.97
N PRO A 31 27.21 19.06 -4.77
CA PRO A 31 26.71 17.71 -4.59
C PRO A 31 25.31 17.55 -5.18
N THR A 32 25.11 16.54 -6.03
CA THR A 32 23.83 16.24 -6.68
C THR A 32 22.98 15.26 -5.86
N ASN A 33 21.73 15.06 -6.29
CA ASN A 33 20.80 14.10 -5.73
C ASN A 33 21.05 12.65 -6.18
N GLU A 34 21.85 12.39 -7.22
CA GLU A 34 22.00 11.08 -7.87
C GLU A 34 22.33 9.91 -6.90
N ARG A 35 23.21 10.16 -5.90
CA ARG A 35 23.53 9.12 -4.92
C ARG A 35 22.40 8.86 -3.92
N LEU A 36 21.59 9.88 -3.63
CA LEU A 36 20.40 9.74 -2.78
C LEU A 36 19.26 9.06 -3.54
N GLU A 37 19.10 9.35 -4.83
CA GLU A 37 18.21 8.66 -5.76
C GLU A 37 18.52 7.15 -5.77
N PHE A 38 19.79 6.78 -6.02
CA PHE A 38 20.20 5.37 -6.02
C PHE A 38 19.86 4.65 -4.72
N LEU A 39 20.05 5.31 -3.57
CA LEU A 39 19.70 4.75 -2.27
C LEU A 39 18.18 4.67 -2.08
N GLY A 40 17.48 5.71 -2.50
CA GLY A 40 16.03 5.85 -2.34
C GLY A 40 15.25 4.83 -3.17
N ASP A 41 15.68 4.56 -4.39
CA ASP A 41 15.13 3.50 -5.24
C ASP A 41 15.14 2.14 -4.51
N ALA A 42 16.29 1.73 -3.98
CA ALA A 42 16.41 0.49 -3.22
C ALA A 42 15.54 0.46 -1.95
N VAL A 43 15.44 1.58 -1.23
CA VAL A 43 14.62 1.70 -0.01
C VAL A 43 13.13 1.65 -0.35
N LEU A 44 12.70 2.34 -1.40
CA LEU A 44 11.33 2.33 -1.89
C LEU A 44 10.92 0.91 -2.32
N ASP A 45 11.75 0.25 -3.14
CA ASP A 45 11.52 -1.10 -3.59
C ASP A 45 11.40 -2.09 -2.41
N LEU A 46 12.25 -1.98 -1.40
CA LEU A 46 12.19 -2.82 -0.21
C LEU A 46 10.87 -2.64 0.53
N ILE A 47 10.48 -1.39 0.82
CA ILE A 47 9.29 -1.10 1.63
C ILE A 47 8.02 -1.52 0.87
N VAL A 48 7.93 -1.20 -0.43
CA VAL A 48 6.78 -1.61 -1.25
C VAL A 48 6.71 -3.14 -1.37
N THR A 49 7.85 -3.81 -1.56
CA THR A 49 7.91 -5.27 -1.64
C THR A 49 7.44 -5.93 -0.33
N ASP A 50 7.92 -5.46 0.84
CA ASP A 50 7.50 -5.97 2.15
C ASP A 50 5.99 -5.74 2.36
N THR A 51 5.49 -4.56 1.97
CA THR A 51 4.07 -4.23 2.06
C THR A 51 3.22 -5.17 1.22
N LEU A 52 3.58 -5.39 -0.04
CA LEU A 52 2.85 -6.28 -0.94
C LEU A 52 2.90 -7.73 -0.45
N PHE A 53 4.06 -8.19 0.00
CA PHE A 53 4.23 -9.54 0.52
C PHE A 53 3.33 -9.81 1.73
N ARG A 54 3.20 -8.85 2.64
CA ARG A 54 2.35 -8.99 3.84
C ARG A 54 0.87 -8.80 3.53
N GLN A 55 0.54 -7.86 2.66
CA GLN A 55 -0.85 -7.51 2.36
C GLN A 55 -1.53 -8.54 1.45
N TYR A 56 -0.75 -9.24 0.62
CA TYR A 56 -1.25 -10.21 -0.35
C TYR A 56 -0.57 -11.58 -0.20
N PRO A 57 -0.76 -12.28 0.95
CA PRO A 57 -0.06 -13.54 1.24
C PRO A 57 -0.39 -14.68 0.27
N ASP A 58 -1.55 -14.62 -0.39
CA ASP A 58 -2.02 -15.66 -1.31
C ASP A 58 -1.56 -15.42 -2.75
N LEU A 59 -0.91 -14.28 -3.05
CA LEU A 59 -0.44 -13.99 -4.41
C LEU A 59 0.88 -14.69 -4.71
N PRO A 60 0.99 -15.38 -5.86
CA PRO A 60 2.26 -15.93 -6.32
C PRO A 60 3.25 -14.80 -6.67
N GLU A 61 4.55 -15.13 -6.60
CA GLU A 61 5.66 -14.20 -6.85
C GLU A 61 5.50 -13.37 -8.13
N GLY A 62 5.15 -14.02 -9.25
CA GLY A 62 4.98 -13.31 -10.53
C GLY A 62 3.87 -12.23 -10.50
N GLN A 63 2.84 -12.38 -9.67
CA GLN A 63 1.80 -11.36 -9.49
C GLN A 63 2.27 -10.24 -8.57
N LEU A 64 2.96 -10.58 -7.47
CA LEU A 64 3.58 -9.58 -6.60
C LEU A 64 4.57 -8.71 -7.37
N ALA A 65 5.40 -9.31 -8.24
CA ALA A 65 6.34 -8.58 -9.08
C ALA A 65 5.63 -7.63 -10.07
N LYS A 66 4.55 -8.08 -10.72
CA LYS A 66 3.75 -7.23 -11.61
C LYS A 66 3.07 -6.08 -10.86
N LEU A 67 2.53 -6.34 -9.66
CA LEU A 67 1.90 -5.31 -8.84
C LEU A 67 2.94 -4.29 -8.37
N ARG A 68 4.12 -4.74 -7.94
CA ARG A 68 5.24 -3.85 -7.62
C ARG A 68 5.61 -2.98 -8.82
N ALA A 69 5.81 -3.54 -10.00
CA ALA A 69 6.12 -2.80 -11.22
C ALA A 69 5.02 -1.79 -11.62
N ALA A 70 3.76 -2.04 -11.27
CA ALA A 70 2.68 -1.09 -11.50
C ALA A 70 2.70 0.09 -10.51
N VAL A 71 3.28 -0.09 -9.32
CA VAL A 71 3.38 0.89 -8.24
C VAL A 71 4.69 1.64 -8.28
N VAL A 72 5.81 0.94 -8.52
CA VAL A 72 7.17 1.48 -8.54
C VAL A 72 7.66 1.56 -9.98
N ASN A 73 7.31 2.65 -10.63
CA ASN A 73 7.80 2.98 -11.97
C ASN A 73 7.83 4.50 -12.13
N MET A 74 8.64 4.97 -13.08
CA MET A 74 8.85 6.41 -13.35
C MET A 74 7.54 7.21 -13.40
N ARG A 75 6.49 6.68 -14.05
CA ARG A 75 5.21 7.39 -14.20
C ARG A 75 4.48 7.53 -12.87
N ALA A 76 4.37 6.43 -12.11
CA ALA A 76 3.70 6.43 -10.81
C ALA A 76 4.42 7.35 -9.82
N LEU A 77 5.77 7.29 -9.78
CA LEU A 77 6.58 8.16 -8.94
C LEU A 77 6.41 9.63 -9.33
N ALA A 78 6.43 9.94 -10.63
CA ALA A 78 6.23 11.30 -11.11
C ALA A 78 4.83 11.83 -10.76
N ASP A 79 3.79 10.99 -10.82
CA ASP A 79 2.44 11.38 -10.45
C ASP A 79 2.35 11.71 -8.94
N VAL A 80 2.96 10.89 -8.09
CA VAL A 80 3.09 11.19 -6.63
C VAL A 80 3.88 12.49 -6.40
N ALA A 81 4.98 12.70 -7.12
CA ALA A 81 5.77 13.92 -7.03
C ALA A 81 4.99 15.17 -7.47
N ARG A 82 4.10 15.05 -8.46
CA ARG A 82 3.19 16.13 -8.90
C ARG A 82 2.15 16.45 -7.83
N GLU A 83 1.54 15.43 -7.21
CA GLU A 83 0.61 15.62 -6.09
C GLU A 83 1.27 16.38 -4.93
N LEU A 84 2.55 16.14 -4.67
CA LEU A 84 3.37 16.86 -3.69
C LEU A 84 3.83 18.25 -4.18
N ARG A 85 3.63 18.60 -5.46
CA ARG A 85 4.19 19.78 -6.11
C ARG A 85 5.72 19.84 -6.00
N LEU A 86 6.38 18.66 -6.02
CA LEU A 86 7.82 18.54 -5.78
C LEU A 86 8.64 19.36 -6.78
N GLY A 87 8.23 19.41 -8.05
CA GLY A 87 8.91 20.16 -9.10
C GLY A 87 9.13 21.65 -8.81
N SER A 88 8.27 22.27 -7.96
CA SER A 88 8.46 23.68 -7.55
C SER A 88 9.69 23.89 -6.66
N TYR A 89 10.21 22.82 -6.06
CA TYR A 89 11.33 22.87 -5.13
C TYR A 89 12.63 22.35 -5.74
N VAL A 90 12.56 21.66 -6.89
CA VAL A 90 13.76 21.13 -7.57
C VAL A 90 14.63 22.28 -8.06
N ARG A 91 15.91 22.20 -7.77
CA ARG A 91 16.94 23.15 -8.25
C ARG A 91 17.45 22.65 -9.60
N LEU A 92 17.11 23.39 -10.65
CA LEU A 92 17.45 23.08 -12.03
C LEU A 92 18.37 24.13 -12.63
N GLY A 93 19.26 23.72 -13.51
CA GLY A 93 19.99 24.63 -14.38
C GLY A 93 19.03 25.30 -15.41
N ARG A 94 19.40 26.48 -15.88
CA ARG A 94 18.58 27.31 -16.78
C ARG A 94 18.13 26.56 -18.03
N GLY A 95 19.03 25.75 -18.60
CA GLY A 95 18.72 24.95 -19.79
C GLY A 95 17.63 23.91 -19.53
N GLU A 96 17.72 23.18 -18.44
CA GLU A 96 16.74 22.15 -18.06
C GLU A 96 15.41 22.80 -17.66
N GLU A 97 15.46 23.89 -16.92
CA GLU A 97 14.26 24.66 -16.54
C GLU A 97 13.51 25.20 -17.77
N GLY A 98 14.26 25.75 -18.75
CA GLY A 98 13.71 26.27 -19.97
C GLY A 98 13.01 25.26 -20.88
N THR A 99 13.34 23.97 -20.72
CA THR A 99 12.72 22.83 -21.43
C THR A 99 11.61 22.14 -20.65
N GLY A 100 11.13 22.76 -19.57
CA GLY A 100 10.05 22.22 -18.75
C GLY A 100 10.48 21.15 -17.74
N GLY A 101 11.76 21.14 -17.34
CA GLY A 101 12.34 20.15 -16.41
C GLY A 101 11.58 20.00 -15.10
N ARG A 102 10.87 21.05 -14.63
CA ARG A 102 10.08 21.01 -13.39
C ARG A 102 8.90 20.03 -13.42
N ASP A 103 8.41 19.66 -14.61
CA ASP A 103 7.31 18.70 -14.79
C ASP A 103 7.75 17.43 -15.54
N LYS A 104 9.03 17.30 -15.82
CA LYS A 104 9.57 16.14 -16.51
C LYS A 104 9.54 14.90 -15.60
N SER A 105 8.88 13.85 -16.08
CA SER A 105 8.63 12.65 -15.25
C SER A 105 9.89 12.00 -14.70
N SER A 106 10.99 11.95 -15.47
CA SER A 106 12.25 11.41 -14.96
C SER A 106 12.79 12.24 -13.79
N ILE A 107 12.86 13.57 -13.93
CA ILE A 107 13.38 14.45 -12.87
C ILE A 107 12.52 14.39 -11.62
N LEU A 108 11.21 14.31 -11.79
CA LEU A 108 10.27 14.21 -10.66
C LEU A 108 10.41 12.88 -9.92
N ALA A 109 10.53 11.76 -10.65
CA ALA A 109 10.73 10.44 -10.08
C ALA A 109 12.06 10.36 -9.34
N ASP A 110 13.16 10.70 -10.01
CA ASP A 110 14.52 10.67 -9.44
C ASP A 110 14.63 11.56 -8.18
N THR A 111 13.96 12.73 -8.20
CA THR A 111 13.93 13.62 -7.03
C THR A 111 13.11 13.04 -5.87
N LEU A 112 12.00 12.36 -6.15
CA LEU A 112 11.20 11.70 -5.11
C LEU A 112 11.98 10.57 -4.44
N GLU A 113 12.66 9.74 -5.23
CA GLU A 113 13.57 8.72 -4.73
C GLU A 113 14.69 9.33 -3.90
N ALA A 114 15.30 10.41 -4.39
CA ALA A 114 16.34 11.12 -3.62
C ALA A 114 15.85 11.64 -2.26
N VAL A 115 14.61 12.12 -2.18
CA VAL A 115 14.00 12.53 -0.90
C VAL A 115 13.79 11.32 0.02
N ILE A 116 13.30 10.20 -0.50
CA ILE A 116 13.14 8.95 0.27
C ILE A 116 14.51 8.47 0.78
N GLY A 117 15.52 8.48 -0.09
CA GLY A 117 16.89 8.13 0.25
C GLY A 117 17.50 9.03 1.33
N ALA A 118 17.24 10.34 1.27
CA ALA A 118 17.67 11.29 2.28
C ALA A 118 17.01 11.01 3.65
N VAL A 119 15.70 10.76 3.67
CA VAL A 119 14.97 10.40 4.89
C VAL A 119 15.51 9.11 5.49
N TYR A 120 15.74 8.11 4.66
CA TYR A 120 16.35 6.87 5.14
C TYR A 120 17.75 7.09 5.72
N PHE A 121 18.57 7.85 5.02
CA PHE A 121 19.96 8.08 5.41
C PHE A 121 20.08 8.79 6.76
N GLU A 122 19.25 9.78 7.02
CA GLU A 122 19.34 10.61 8.23
C GLU A 122 18.44 10.10 9.36
N CYS A 123 17.22 9.64 9.03
CA CYS A 123 16.19 9.31 10.02
C CYS A 123 15.93 7.79 10.14
N GLY A 124 16.59 6.98 9.31
CA GLY A 124 16.49 5.52 9.34
C GLY A 124 15.25 4.93 8.67
N LEU A 125 15.19 3.59 8.67
CA LEU A 125 14.16 2.82 7.95
C LEU A 125 12.74 3.11 8.44
N ALA A 126 12.53 3.30 9.73
CA ALA A 126 11.19 3.53 10.28
C ALA A 126 10.57 4.84 9.76
N ALA A 127 11.37 5.92 9.68
CA ALA A 127 10.92 7.19 9.13
C ALA A 127 10.66 7.09 7.62
N ALA A 128 11.55 6.44 6.88
CA ALA A 128 11.36 6.19 5.45
C ALA A 128 10.11 5.34 5.18
N SER A 129 9.88 4.29 5.97
CA SER A 129 8.69 3.46 5.87
C SER A 129 7.41 4.26 6.09
N THR A 130 7.37 5.11 7.12
CA THR A 130 6.22 6.01 7.38
C THR A 130 5.95 6.93 6.19
N LEU A 131 7.00 7.51 5.60
CA LEU A 131 6.88 8.36 4.42
C LEU A 131 6.36 7.58 3.21
N VAL A 132 6.95 6.44 2.91
CA VAL A 132 6.58 5.60 1.76
C VAL A 132 5.14 5.12 1.89
N HIS A 133 4.71 4.59 3.03
CA HIS A 133 3.32 4.18 3.26
C HIS A 133 2.34 5.33 3.03
N ARG A 134 2.64 6.51 3.57
CA ARG A 134 1.78 7.68 3.38
C ARG A 134 1.60 8.05 1.90
N LEU A 135 2.64 7.90 1.09
CA LEU A 135 2.64 8.29 -0.32
C LEU A 135 2.12 7.17 -1.23
N PHE A 136 2.48 5.92 -0.95
CA PHE A 136 2.28 4.81 -1.88
C PHE A 136 1.13 3.87 -1.49
N ASP A 137 0.64 3.82 -0.25
CA ASP A 137 -0.53 3.00 0.08
C ASP A 137 -1.77 3.33 -0.77
N PRO A 138 -2.08 4.62 -1.07
CA PRO A 138 -3.14 4.96 -2.00
C PRO A 138 -2.89 4.45 -3.43
N VAL A 139 -1.62 4.44 -3.87
CA VAL A 139 -1.22 3.93 -5.20
C VAL A 139 -1.34 2.41 -5.24
N ILE A 140 -0.88 1.71 -4.21
CA ILE A 140 -0.99 0.25 -4.06
C ILE A 140 -2.46 -0.17 -4.12
N ASN A 141 -3.30 0.43 -3.28
CA ASN A 141 -4.72 0.09 -3.21
C ASN A 141 -5.44 0.35 -4.54
N ARG A 142 -5.14 1.44 -5.21
CA ARG A 142 -5.69 1.79 -6.53
C ARG A 142 -5.24 0.79 -7.60
N SER A 143 -3.95 0.45 -7.62
CA SER A 143 -3.38 -0.49 -8.59
C SER A 143 -3.94 -1.90 -8.40
N ALA A 144 -4.06 -2.36 -7.16
CA ALA A 144 -4.67 -3.64 -6.85
C ALA A 144 -6.16 -3.67 -7.21
N GLY A 145 -6.91 -2.60 -6.89
CA GLY A 145 -8.35 -2.50 -7.21
C GLY A 145 -8.65 -2.42 -8.71
N LEU A 146 -7.74 -1.86 -9.51
CA LEU A 146 -7.84 -1.81 -10.97
C LEU A 146 -7.38 -3.11 -11.65
N GLY A 147 -6.91 -4.10 -10.89
CA GLY A 147 -6.28 -5.29 -11.44
C GLY A 147 -4.98 -4.97 -12.21
N ALA A 148 -4.38 -3.81 -11.94
CA ALA A 148 -3.14 -3.40 -12.57
C ALA A 148 -2.01 -4.36 -12.19
N GLY A 149 -1.50 -5.09 -13.17
CA GLY A 149 -0.48 -6.13 -12.96
C GLY A 149 -1.03 -7.51 -12.59
N LEU A 150 -2.27 -7.61 -12.16
CA LEU A 150 -2.90 -8.88 -11.82
C LEU A 150 -3.71 -9.37 -13.03
N ASP A 151 -3.16 -10.29 -13.79
CA ASP A 151 -3.91 -11.03 -14.80
C ASP A 151 -4.55 -12.26 -14.15
N TRP A 152 -5.62 -11.99 -13.38
CA TRP A 152 -6.36 -13.04 -12.69
C TRP A 152 -6.88 -14.13 -13.61
N LYS A 153 -7.15 -13.77 -14.88
CA LYS A 153 -7.58 -14.75 -15.88
C LYS A 153 -6.46 -15.74 -16.21
N THR A 154 -5.25 -15.25 -16.43
CA THR A 154 -4.08 -16.10 -16.66
C THR A 154 -3.74 -16.91 -15.40
N SER A 155 -3.76 -16.30 -14.23
CA SER A 155 -3.48 -16.99 -12.97
C SER A 155 -4.51 -18.08 -12.65
N LEU A 156 -5.79 -17.83 -12.93
CA LEU A 156 -6.82 -18.85 -12.79
C LEU A 156 -6.62 -20.00 -13.79
N GLN A 157 -6.25 -19.67 -15.03
CA GLN A 157 -5.95 -20.67 -16.04
C GLN A 157 -4.76 -21.56 -15.65
N GLU A 158 -3.69 -20.99 -15.13
CA GLU A 158 -2.53 -21.72 -14.61
C GLU A 158 -2.91 -22.62 -13.43
N LEU A 159 -3.67 -22.09 -12.46
CA LEU A 159 -4.13 -22.82 -11.29
C LEU A 159 -5.03 -24.01 -11.71
N THR A 160 -5.99 -23.80 -12.61
CA THR A 160 -6.91 -24.85 -13.06
C THR A 160 -6.22 -25.88 -13.95
N ALA A 161 -5.22 -25.50 -14.73
CA ALA A 161 -4.39 -26.40 -15.51
C ALA A 161 -3.53 -27.30 -14.62
N SER A 162 -2.88 -26.74 -13.60
CA SER A 162 -2.05 -27.51 -12.65
C SER A 162 -2.90 -28.46 -11.78
N GLY A 163 -4.12 -28.06 -11.44
CA GLY A 163 -5.07 -28.87 -10.67
C GLY A 163 -5.93 -29.84 -11.51
N PHE A 164 -5.73 -29.90 -12.82
CA PHE A 164 -6.55 -30.70 -13.75
C PHE A 164 -8.07 -30.43 -13.63
N LEU A 165 -8.45 -29.19 -13.29
CA LEU A 165 -9.85 -28.82 -13.02
C LEU A 165 -10.64 -28.45 -14.30
N GLY A 166 -9.95 -28.28 -15.43
CA GLY A 166 -10.51 -27.86 -16.69
C GLY A 166 -10.24 -26.38 -17.02
N VAL A 167 -10.69 -25.93 -18.19
CA VAL A 167 -10.48 -24.56 -18.67
C VAL A 167 -11.55 -23.64 -18.06
N PRO A 168 -11.17 -22.45 -17.55
CA PRO A 168 -12.14 -21.47 -17.05
C PRO A 168 -13.00 -20.91 -18.19
N GLU A 169 -14.33 -20.96 -18.02
CA GLU A 169 -15.33 -20.41 -18.94
C GLU A 169 -15.96 -19.16 -18.33
N TYR A 170 -15.98 -18.04 -19.08
CA TYR A 170 -16.53 -16.77 -18.63
C TYR A 170 -17.87 -16.50 -19.27
N HIS A 171 -18.86 -16.20 -18.46
CA HIS A 171 -20.17 -15.71 -18.89
C HIS A 171 -20.33 -14.27 -18.45
N VAL A 172 -20.62 -13.37 -19.40
CA VAL A 172 -20.71 -11.92 -19.15
C VAL A 172 -22.09 -11.42 -19.55
N GLU A 173 -22.75 -10.76 -18.62
CA GLU A 173 -24.01 -10.06 -18.81
C GLU A 173 -23.78 -8.55 -18.80
N GLU A 174 -24.43 -7.85 -19.72
CA GLU A 174 -24.37 -6.40 -19.85
C GLU A 174 -25.73 -5.81 -19.42
N SER A 175 -25.69 -4.73 -18.64
CA SER A 175 -26.89 -4.02 -18.18
C SER A 175 -26.65 -2.51 -18.13
N GLY A 176 -27.73 -1.73 -18.19
CA GLY A 176 -27.70 -0.27 -18.16
C GLY A 176 -27.68 0.38 -19.54
N PRO A 177 -27.93 1.72 -19.61
CA PRO A 177 -27.92 2.48 -20.85
C PRO A 177 -26.48 2.67 -21.38
N ASP A 178 -26.34 2.95 -22.68
CA ASP A 178 -25.03 3.03 -23.38
C ASP A 178 -24.00 3.94 -22.72
N HIS A 179 -24.43 5.00 -22.04
CA HIS A 179 -23.55 5.93 -21.33
C HIS A 179 -23.21 5.52 -19.88
N GLN A 180 -23.84 4.45 -19.38
CA GLN A 180 -23.63 3.89 -18.04
C GLN A 180 -23.73 2.36 -18.02
N LYS A 181 -23.01 1.72 -18.94
CA LYS A 181 -22.96 0.27 -18.99
C LYS A 181 -22.34 -0.32 -17.75
N TYR A 182 -22.92 -1.39 -17.27
CA TYR A 182 -22.45 -2.18 -16.15
C TYR A 182 -22.38 -3.64 -16.56
N PHE A 183 -21.27 -4.28 -16.28
CA PHE A 183 -21.00 -5.66 -16.66
C PHE A 183 -20.96 -6.54 -15.42
N ARG A 184 -21.57 -7.69 -15.51
CA ARG A 184 -21.43 -8.78 -14.54
C ARG A 184 -20.80 -9.96 -15.23
N ALA A 185 -19.78 -10.56 -14.62
CA ALA A 185 -19.14 -11.76 -15.11
C ALA A 185 -19.26 -12.87 -14.07
N SER A 186 -19.44 -14.09 -14.53
CA SER A 186 -19.25 -15.29 -13.75
C SER A 186 -18.25 -16.20 -14.44
N VAL A 187 -17.49 -16.95 -13.64
CA VAL A 187 -16.53 -17.92 -14.16
C VAL A 187 -16.88 -19.32 -13.67
N ARG A 188 -16.87 -20.26 -14.62
CA ARG A 188 -17.12 -21.68 -14.38
C ARG A 188 -15.87 -22.47 -14.67
N VAL A 189 -15.59 -23.46 -13.83
CA VAL A 189 -14.48 -24.41 -14.01
C VAL A 189 -15.04 -25.82 -13.81
N GLY A 190 -14.83 -26.71 -14.77
CA GLY A 190 -15.38 -28.06 -14.71
C GLY A 190 -16.93 -28.08 -14.58
N GLY A 191 -17.61 -27.10 -15.19
CA GLY A 191 -19.07 -26.99 -15.14
C GLY A 191 -19.65 -26.34 -13.87
N ARG A 192 -18.82 -25.98 -12.87
CA ARG A 192 -19.24 -25.36 -11.60
C ARG A 192 -18.82 -23.89 -11.55
N THR A 193 -19.64 -23.02 -10.97
CA THR A 193 -19.35 -21.60 -10.82
C THR A 193 -18.51 -21.38 -9.57
N TYR A 194 -17.30 -20.83 -9.71
CA TYR A 194 -16.37 -20.56 -8.62
C TYR A 194 -16.24 -19.09 -8.26
N GLY A 195 -16.61 -18.18 -9.18
CA GLY A 195 -16.49 -16.77 -8.90
C GLY A 195 -17.43 -15.91 -9.73
N SER A 196 -17.73 -14.73 -9.23
CA SER A 196 -18.46 -13.68 -9.92
C SER A 196 -17.82 -12.33 -9.65
N GLY A 197 -17.94 -11.42 -10.62
CA GLY A 197 -17.42 -10.06 -10.52
C GLY A 197 -18.30 -9.10 -11.29
N ALA A 198 -18.12 -7.82 -11.06
CA ALA A 198 -18.89 -6.78 -11.68
C ALA A 198 -18.03 -5.52 -11.89
N GLY A 199 -18.26 -4.78 -12.97
CA GLY A 199 -17.45 -3.60 -13.27
C GLY A 199 -18.05 -2.72 -14.36
N ARG A 200 -17.38 -1.61 -14.62
CA ARG A 200 -17.76 -0.65 -15.67
C ARG A 200 -17.28 -1.07 -17.06
N SER A 201 -16.47 -2.13 -17.12
CA SER A 201 -16.04 -2.74 -18.38
C SER A 201 -16.10 -4.26 -18.27
N LYS A 202 -16.25 -4.93 -19.42
CA LYS A 202 -16.21 -6.39 -19.53
C LYS A 202 -14.91 -6.94 -18.92
N LYS A 203 -13.77 -6.31 -19.22
CA LYS A 203 -12.45 -6.70 -18.70
C LYS A 203 -12.40 -6.65 -17.18
N GLU A 204 -12.91 -5.59 -16.58
CA GLU A 204 -12.94 -5.42 -15.12
C GLU A 204 -13.82 -6.50 -14.45
N ALA A 205 -15.03 -6.72 -14.96
CA ALA A 205 -15.92 -7.75 -14.44
C ALA A 205 -15.31 -9.15 -14.54
N GLU A 206 -14.68 -9.49 -15.67
CA GLU A 206 -14.01 -10.77 -15.87
C GLU A 206 -12.81 -10.96 -14.94
N GLN A 207 -11.99 -9.91 -14.72
CA GLN A 207 -10.86 -9.99 -13.80
C GLN A 207 -11.30 -10.20 -12.34
N GLN A 208 -12.36 -9.51 -11.91
CA GLN A 208 -12.90 -9.72 -10.56
C GLN A 208 -13.52 -11.12 -10.40
N ALA A 209 -14.20 -11.63 -11.43
CA ALA A 209 -14.73 -12.99 -11.40
C ALA A 209 -13.62 -14.03 -11.33
N ALA A 210 -12.52 -13.81 -12.06
CA ALA A 210 -11.35 -14.67 -12.03
C ALA A 210 -10.64 -14.64 -10.68
N GLU A 211 -10.51 -13.45 -10.07
CA GLU A 211 -9.95 -13.29 -8.72
C GLU A 211 -10.76 -14.09 -7.68
N ALA A 212 -12.08 -13.92 -7.68
CA ALA A 212 -12.97 -14.62 -6.76
C ALA A 212 -12.85 -16.15 -6.92
N ALA A 213 -12.80 -16.62 -8.17
CA ALA A 213 -12.64 -18.04 -8.47
C ALA A 213 -11.26 -18.58 -8.07
N TRP A 214 -10.21 -17.82 -8.33
CA TRP A 214 -8.86 -18.20 -7.94
C TRP A 214 -8.75 -18.36 -6.42
N LYS A 215 -9.25 -17.38 -5.65
CA LYS A 215 -9.30 -17.45 -4.19
C LYS A 215 -10.11 -18.62 -3.68
N ALA A 216 -11.27 -18.89 -4.27
CA ALA A 216 -12.12 -20.00 -3.88
C ALA A 216 -11.42 -21.36 -4.09
N ILE A 217 -10.79 -21.55 -5.24
CA ILE A 217 -10.07 -22.80 -5.57
C ILE A 217 -8.81 -22.95 -4.71
N SER A 218 -8.01 -21.89 -4.54
CA SER A 218 -6.78 -21.91 -3.72
C SER A 218 -7.08 -22.23 -2.26
N ASN A 219 -8.22 -21.76 -1.73
CA ASN A 219 -8.64 -22.02 -0.36
C ASN A 219 -9.40 -23.36 -0.19
N GLY A 220 -9.42 -24.19 -1.24
CA GLY A 220 -10.10 -25.49 -1.20
C GLY A 220 -11.62 -25.39 -1.08
N HIS A 221 -12.21 -24.26 -1.47
CA HIS A 221 -13.66 -24.05 -1.43
C HIS A 221 -14.33 -24.84 -2.58
N ASP A 222 -15.04 -25.92 -2.24
CA ASP A 222 -15.89 -26.63 -3.20
C ASP A 222 -17.28 -25.98 -3.22
N PRO A 223 -17.72 -25.35 -4.35
CA PRO A 223 -19.04 -24.73 -4.45
C PRO A 223 -20.20 -25.73 -4.36
N ALA A 224 -19.91 -27.03 -4.33
CA ALA A 224 -20.91 -28.08 -4.08
C ALA A 224 -21.12 -28.38 -2.59
N ALA A 225 -20.28 -27.83 -1.68
CA ALA A 225 -20.55 -27.93 -0.25
C ALA A 225 -21.76 -27.05 0.09
N PRO A 226 -22.80 -27.57 0.78
CA PRO A 226 -23.94 -26.75 1.19
C PRO A 226 -23.41 -25.59 2.03
N ALA A 227 -23.83 -24.36 1.68
CA ALA A 227 -23.50 -23.17 2.47
C ALA A 227 -23.85 -23.47 3.93
N SER A 228 -22.85 -23.52 4.80
CA SER A 228 -23.06 -23.62 6.25
C SER A 228 -23.97 -22.48 6.64
N ALA A 229 -25.17 -22.83 7.09
CA ALA A 229 -26.22 -21.91 7.45
C ALA A 229 -25.66 -20.92 8.48
N VAL A 230 -25.56 -19.65 8.05
CA VAL A 230 -25.40 -18.54 8.98
C VAL A 230 -26.64 -18.56 9.86
N PRO A 231 -26.53 -18.65 11.20
CA PRO A 231 -27.73 -18.60 12.06
C PRO A 231 -28.39 -17.24 11.86
N GLY A 232 -29.58 -17.27 11.23
CA GLY A 232 -30.38 -16.13 10.92
C GLY A 232 -30.83 -15.42 12.20
N GLY A 233 -30.29 -14.25 12.43
CA GLY A 233 -30.91 -13.26 13.32
C GLY A 233 -32.17 -12.74 12.62
N ALA A 234 -33.32 -13.15 13.11
CA ALA A 234 -34.61 -12.61 12.66
C ALA A 234 -34.71 -11.10 12.99
N PRO A 235 -35.28 -10.28 12.11
CA PRO A 235 -35.53 -8.88 12.44
C PRO A 235 -36.68 -8.78 13.42
N ALA A 236 -36.43 -8.15 14.57
CA ALA A 236 -37.46 -7.77 15.54
C ALA A 236 -38.36 -6.70 14.93
N VAL A 237 -39.66 -6.97 14.88
CA VAL A 237 -40.73 -6.02 14.53
C VAL A 237 -41.02 -5.11 15.73
N PRO A 238 -41.08 -3.79 15.61
CA PRO A 238 -41.49 -2.91 16.71
C PRO A 238 -43.02 -2.78 16.76
N GLY A 239 -43.60 -3.16 17.87
CA GLY A 239 -45.04 -3.00 18.12
C GLY A 239 -45.35 -2.68 19.56
N GLY A 240 -45.82 -1.43 19.83
CA GLY A 240 -46.81 -1.08 20.84
C GLY A 240 -46.35 -0.85 22.26
N ALA A 241 -46.23 0.43 22.66
CA ALA A 241 -46.49 0.90 24.04
C ALA A 241 -48.02 0.93 24.29
N PRO A 242 -48.57 1.16 25.52
CA PRO A 242 -48.01 1.77 26.74
C PRO A 242 -48.48 1.15 28.08
N ALA A 243 -47.88 1.46 29.21
CA ALA A 243 -48.47 1.98 30.43
C ALA A 243 -47.55 1.80 31.67
N ALA A 244 -47.26 2.90 32.30
CA ALA A 244 -46.76 3.00 33.68
C ALA A 244 -47.96 2.86 34.67
N PRO A 245 -47.84 2.88 36.05
CA PRO A 245 -46.76 3.39 36.89
C PRO A 245 -46.55 2.63 38.24
N GLY A 246 -45.59 3.07 39.01
CA GLY A 246 -45.55 2.88 40.46
C GLY A 246 -44.33 2.12 40.95
N GLY A 247 -43.44 2.75 41.64
CA GLY A 247 -43.42 3.11 43.01
C GLY A 247 -42.13 2.67 43.67
N ASN A 248 -41.37 3.64 44.06
CA ASN A 248 -40.73 3.83 45.36
C ASN A 248 -39.55 2.96 45.88
N SER A 249 -38.56 3.68 46.27
CA SER A 249 -37.85 3.69 47.56
C SER A 249 -36.47 3.03 47.69
N ALA A 250 -35.49 3.91 47.81
CA ALA A 250 -34.49 4.06 48.90
C ALA A 250 -33.56 2.86 49.19
N ALA A 251 -32.30 3.02 49.26
CA ALA A 251 -31.42 3.63 50.25
C ALA A 251 -29.96 3.12 50.01
N VAL A 252 -29.01 4.03 49.96
CA VAL A 252 -27.93 4.28 50.94
C VAL A 252 -26.89 3.16 51.18
N GLY A 253 -25.63 3.53 51.02
CA GLY A 253 -24.44 2.88 51.63
C GLY A 253 -23.19 3.06 50.79
N ARG A 254 -22.46 4.07 50.89
CA ARG A 254 -21.26 4.50 51.67
C ARG A 254 -20.18 3.41 51.87
N GLY A 255 -18.98 3.82 51.58
CA GLY A 255 -17.73 3.36 52.22
C GLY A 255 -16.67 2.98 51.17
N SER A 256 -15.73 3.74 50.91
CA SER A 256 -14.50 4.25 51.57
C SER A 256 -13.29 3.35 51.30
N SER A 257 -12.29 4.00 50.74
CA SER A 257 -10.89 4.08 51.14
C SER A 257 -9.94 2.91 50.92
N GLY A 258 -8.79 3.24 50.34
CA GLY A 258 -7.47 2.83 50.83
C GLY A 258 -6.57 2.30 49.74
N SER A 259 -5.63 3.05 49.35
CA SER A 259 -4.26 3.25 49.77
C SER A 259 -3.23 2.42 49.00
N SER A 260 -2.37 3.11 48.29
CA SER A 260 -0.90 3.09 48.27
C SER A 260 -0.13 1.77 48.12
N GLY A 261 0.81 1.78 47.17
CA GLY A 261 1.91 0.82 47.12
C GLY A 261 2.92 1.12 46.00
N THR A 262 3.87 1.91 46.34
CA THR A 262 5.18 2.16 45.72
C THR A 262 5.99 0.90 45.46
N GLY A 263 6.79 0.86 44.38
CA GLY A 263 7.86 -0.14 44.21
C GLY A 263 8.54 -0.11 42.83
N GLU A 264 9.46 0.79 42.62
CA GLU A 264 10.68 0.51 41.84
C GLU A 264 11.64 -0.30 42.72
N PRO A 265 12.60 -1.10 42.19
CA PRO A 265 13.70 -0.64 41.35
C PRO A 265 14.34 -1.72 40.42
N GLY A 266 15.28 -1.30 39.60
CA GLY A 266 16.51 -2.03 39.35
C GLY A 266 16.75 -2.53 37.92
N GLY A 267 17.46 -1.74 37.11
CA GLY A 267 18.20 -2.25 35.96
C GLY A 267 19.55 -2.82 36.36
N PRO A 268 20.20 -3.60 35.51
CA PRO A 268 21.67 -3.62 35.55
C PRO A 268 22.30 -3.04 34.29
N ALA A 269 23.27 -2.21 34.55
CA ALA A 269 24.30 -1.72 33.66
C ALA A 269 25.12 -2.88 33.08
N ILE A 270 25.42 -2.83 31.78
CA ILE A 270 26.52 -3.62 31.22
C ILE A 270 27.62 -2.69 30.79
N ALA A 271 28.79 -3.01 31.34
CA ALA A 271 30.06 -2.32 31.25
C ALA A 271 30.64 -2.31 29.83
N ALA A 272 31.28 -1.21 29.52
CA ALA A 272 32.23 -1.05 28.44
C ALA A 272 33.56 -1.73 28.76
N THR A 273 34.13 -2.43 27.79
CA THR A 273 35.56 -2.81 27.80
C THR A 273 36.25 -2.14 26.59
N PRO A 274 37.42 -1.51 26.79
CA PRO A 274 38.23 -0.93 25.73
C PRO A 274 39.36 -1.91 25.33
N GLY A 275 39.85 -1.76 24.11
CA GLY A 275 41.15 -2.28 23.68
C GLY A 275 41.10 -3.15 22.47
N ASP A 276 41.58 -2.70 21.33
CA ASP A 276 42.92 -3.02 20.82
C ASP A 276 43.13 -2.27 19.46
N GLU A 277 44.12 -1.41 19.46
CA GLU A 277 44.84 -1.03 18.25
C GLU A 277 45.80 -2.15 17.85
N PRO A 278 46.06 -2.34 16.56
CA PRO A 278 47.43 -2.60 16.16
C PRO A 278 47.95 -1.58 15.15
N ALA A 279 49.15 -1.15 15.47
CA ALA A 279 50.06 -0.38 14.64
C ALA A 279 50.64 -1.22 13.48
N GLY A 280 50.93 -0.55 12.36
CA GLY A 280 52.18 -0.63 11.59
C GLY A 280 52.25 -1.78 10.57
N ASP A 281 52.27 -1.50 9.32
CA ASP A 281 53.35 -1.28 8.36
C ASP A 281 52.80 -0.76 7.01
#